data_405848bc002c61751b45d23c27f6a0be
#
_entry.id   405848bc002c61751b45d23c27f6a0be
#
_cell.length_a   1.000
_cell.length_b   1.000
_cell.length_c   1.000
_cell.angle_alpha   90.00
_cell.angle_beta   90.00
_cell.angle_gamma   90.00
#
_symmetry.space_group_name_H-M   'P 1'
#
loop_
_entity.id
_entity.type
_entity.pdbx_description
1 polymer ?
#
loop_
_entity_poly.entity_id
_entity_poly.type
_entity_poly.pdbx_seq_one_letter_code
_entity_poly.pdbx_strand_id
1 'polypeptide(L)'
;MLEIGSVIDGRYKILNEVGRGGMSVVYLAMNEKANKQWAVKEVRKDGRQNFEVVKQGLIVETDLLKKLRHPSLPSIIDVIDDKDSFLIVMDYIEGNPLSSALEESGAQPQNQVIAWAIQLCDVLGYLHAQSPPIIYRDMKPSNIMLKPDGNLTLIDFGTAREFKEKNLADTVCLGTIGYAAPEQFGRMGQTDARTDIYCLGATLYHLVTGQDPSEPPYEIGPIRQINPALSDGLERIIRKCTRRNPEDRYQSCAELMYALKHYDEIDEVYQKKQKKKLVVFLVSLFLTAACAGICLWGYFGSEQKKSENYDEILKGALDYQDYYLAILIDPTRKEAYEKLNDALTSDLILTKEEGQQLLQLQIGLDEKDSNGFSKKQDVLADL
;
A
#
# COMPACT_ATOMS: atom_id res chain seq x y z
N MET A 1 40.15 6.22 -29.30
CA MET A 1 39.40 7.32 -28.65
C MET A 1 38.91 8.26 -29.72
N LEU A 2 37.64 8.57 -29.69
CA LEU A 2 37.09 9.57 -30.59
C LEU A 2 37.68 10.94 -30.25
N GLU A 3 38.03 11.71 -31.27
CA GLU A 3 38.55 13.08 -31.07
C GLU A 3 37.39 14.04 -30.93
N ILE A 4 37.48 14.98 -29.95
CA ILE A 4 36.52 16.05 -29.80
C ILE A 4 36.51 16.92 -31.06
N GLY A 5 35.32 17.20 -31.60
CA GLY A 5 35.16 17.90 -32.88
C GLY A 5 35.08 17.00 -34.12
N SER A 6 35.48 15.72 -34.01
CA SER A 6 35.31 14.76 -35.12
C SER A 6 33.85 14.46 -35.43
N VAL A 7 33.58 14.10 -36.67
CA VAL A 7 32.24 13.72 -37.14
C VAL A 7 32.22 12.24 -37.49
N ILE A 8 31.39 11.48 -36.80
CA ILE A 8 31.22 10.05 -36.99
C ILE A 8 30.06 9.82 -37.94
N ASP A 9 30.25 8.89 -38.89
CA ASP A 9 29.29 8.50 -39.92
C ASP A 9 28.64 9.72 -40.66
N GLY A 10 29.41 10.83 -40.77
CA GLY A 10 28.95 12.05 -41.42
C GLY A 10 27.75 12.73 -40.74
N ARG A 11 27.36 12.30 -39.54
CA ARG A 11 26.13 12.73 -38.83
C ARG A 11 26.33 13.18 -37.39
N TYR A 12 27.24 12.59 -36.65
CA TYR A 12 27.38 12.78 -35.21
C TYR A 12 28.72 13.50 -34.91
N LYS A 13 28.65 14.79 -34.58
CA LYS A 13 29.82 15.57 -34.16
C LYS A 13 30.06 15.41 -32.67
N ILE A 14 31.24 14.90 -32.31
CA ILE A 14 31.64 14.68 -30.91
C ILE A 14 31.90 16.04 -30.25
N LEU A 15 31.20 16.31 -29.12
CA LEU A 15 31.32 17.56 -28.39
C LEU A 15 32.27 17.44 -27.21
N ASN A 16 32.04 16.45 -26.34
CA ASN A 16 32.86 16.21 -25.15
C ASN A 16 32.67 14.78 -24.65
N GLU A 17 33.58 14.33 -23.79
CA GLU A 17 33.46 13.11 -23.01
C GLU A 17 32.54 13.40 -21.80
N VAL A 18 31.53 12.51 -21.56
CA VAL A 18 30.58 12.64 -20.46
C VAL A 18 30.68 11.50 -19.45
N GLY A 19 31.38 10.41 -19.81
CA GLY A 19 31.59 9.29 -18.90
C GLY A 19 32.67 8.34 -19.40
N ARG A 20 33.39 7.72 -18.46
CA ARG A 20 34.45 6.75 -18.77
C ARG A 20 34.31 5.51 -17.86
N GLY A 21 34.10 4.38 -18.48
CA GLY A 21 34.12 3.08 -17.82
C GLY A 21 35.40 2.29 -18.12
N GLY A 22 35.55 1.12 -17.52
CA GLY A 22 36.74 0.27 -17.71
C GLY A 22 37.02 -0.12 -19.17
N MET A 23 35.97 -0.31 -20.00
CA MET A 23 36.09 -0.77 -21.38
C MET A 23 35.44 0.16 -22.40
N SER A 24 34.72 1.17 -21.96
CA SER A 24 33.96 2.08 -22.82
C SER A 24 34.10 3.53 -22.40
N VAL A 25 33.96 4.41 -23.37
CA VAL A 25 33.85 5.88 -23.13
C VAL A 25 32.54 6.35 -23.74
N VAL A 26 31.85 7.20 -23.01
CA VAL A 26 30.59 7.80 -23.47
C VAL A 26 30.85 9.26 -23.80
N TYR A 27 30.45 9.67 -24.99
CA TYR A 27 30.59 11.04 -25.48
C TYR A 27 29.20 11.67 -25.68
N LEU A 28 29.12 12.96 -25.44
CA LEU A 28 28.04 13.78 -25.95
C LEU A 28 28.33 14.09 -27.43
N ALA A 29 27.37 13.82 -28.28
CA ALA A 29 27.44 14.16 -29.69
C ALA A 29 26.25 14.98 -30.16
N MET A 30 26.44 15.81 -31.19
CA MET A 30 25.41 16.61 -31.82
C MET A 30 25.17 16.09 -33.24
N ASN A 31 23.92 15.81 -33.57
CA ASN A 31 23.51 15.71 -34.96
C ASN A 31 23.05 17.09 -35.42
N GLU A 32 23.90 17.81 -36.13
CA GLU A 32 23.63 19.20 -36.56
C GLU A 32 22.42 19.28 -37.51
N LYS A 33 22.16 18.24 -38.33
CA LYS A 33 21.01 18.19 -39.24
C LYS A 33 19.69 18.02 -38.50
N ALA A 34 19.67 17.19 -37.45
CA ALA A 34 18.51 16.95 -36.61
C ALA A 34 18.37 17.96 -35.47
N ASN A 35 19.40 18.79 -35.24
CA ASN A 35 19.52 19.70 -34.08
C ASN A 35 19.21 18.99 -32.75
N LYS A 36 19.79 17.78 -32.60
CA LYS A 36 19.55 16.93 -31.41
C LYS A 36 20.84 16.35 -30.87
N GLN A 37 20.92 16.32 -29.53
CA GLN A 37 22.03 15.71 -28.80
C GLN A 37 21.81 14.21 -28.63
N TRP A 38 22.91 13.44 -28.66
CA TRP A 38 22.94 11.99 -28.52
C TRP A 38 24.11 11.59 -27.62
N ALA A 39 24.00 10.45 -26.96
CA ALA A 39 25.12 9.78 -26.31
C ALA A 39 25.74 8.78 -27.30
N VAL A 40 27.05 8.80 -27.43
CA VAL A 40 27.82 7.83 -28.22
C VAL A 40 28.72 7.04 -27.28
N LYS A 41 28.40 5.75 -27.09
CA LYS A 41 29.20 4.80 -26.29
C LYS A 41 30.20 4.14 -27.20
N GLU A 42 31.51 4.47 -27.03
CA GLU A 42 32.62 3.87 -27.75
C GLU A 42 33.20 2.71 -26.96
N VAL A 43 33.32 1.54 -27.57
CA VAL A 43 34.05 0.41 -27.05
C VAL A 43 35.28 0.17 -27.89
N ARG A 44 36.43 0.07 -27.21
CA ARG A 44 37.75 0.08 -27.84
C ARG A 44 38.39 -1.26 -27.87
N LYS A 45 39.23 -1.46 -28.88
CA LYS A 45 40.13 -2.57 -29.06
C LYS A 45 41.45 -2.27 -28.37
N ASP A 46 41.52 -2.34 -27.04
CA ASP A 46 42.72 -1.98 -26.26
C ASP A 46 43.68 -3.14 -25.95
N GLY A 47 43.46 -4.30 -26.57
CA GLY A 47 44.40 -5.43 -26.58
C GLY A 47 44.50 -6.24 -25.29
N ARG A 48 43.82 -5.86 -24.19
CA ARG A 48 43.87 -6.55 -22.88
C ARG A 48 42.80 -7.61 -22.68
N GLN A 49 41.70 -7.54 -23.42
CA GLN A 49 40.66 -8.55 -23.47
C GLN A 49 40.32 -8.90 -24.91
N ASN A 50 39.72 -10.07 -25.13
CA ASN A 50 39.26 -10.45 -26.45
C ASN A 50 38.13 -9.50 -26.88
N PHE A 51 38.46 -8.52 -27.73
CA PHE A 51 37.53 -7.51 -28.27
C PHE A 51 36.25 -8.15 -28.81
N GLU A 52 36.34 -9.30 -29.46
CA GLU A 52 35.18 -10.01 -29.99
C GLU A 52 34.22 -10.45 -28.90
N VAL A 53 34.68 -10.84 -27.71
CA VAL A 53 33.82 -11.19 -26.55
C VAL A 53 33.12 -9.97 -26.03
N VAL A 54 33.81 -8.85 -25.91
CA VAL A 54 33.20 -7.57 -25.45
C VAL A 54 32.19 -7.06 -26.47
N LYS A 55 32.56 -7.11 -27.76
CA LYS A 55 31.67 -6.73 -28.87
C LYS A 55 30.38 -7.58 -28.89
N GLN A 56 30.51 -8.89 -28.73
CA GLN A 56 29.35 -9.78 -28.64
C GLN A 56 28.43 -9.43 -27.47
N GLY A 57 29.00 -9.11 -26.31
CA GLY A 57 28.20 -8.62 -25.15
C GLY A 57 27.40 -7.36 -25.48
N LEU A 58 28.03 -6.40 -26.18
CA LEU A 58 27.38 -5.16 -26.59
C LEU A 58 26.34 -5.32 -27.67
N ILE A 59 26.54 -6.25 -28.60
CA ILE A 59 25.53 -6.59 -29.60
C ILE A 59 24.27 -7.12 -28.87
N VAL A 60 24.44 -8.00 -27.90
CA VAL A 60 23.33 -8.53 -27.08
C VAL A 60 22.64 -7.39 -26.31
N GLU A 61 23.41 -6.50 -25.63
CA GLU A 61 22.88 -5.31 -24.94
C GLU A 61 22.05 -4.43 -25.88
N THR A 62 22.60 -4.15 -27.06
CA THR A 62 21.98 -3.31 -28.08
C THR A 62 20.70 -3.94 -28.62
N ASP A 63 20.70 -5.22 -28.89
CA ASP A 63 19.55 -5.95 -29.43
C ASP A 63 18.42 -6.07 -28.39
N LEU A 64 18.76 -6.15 -27.10
CA LEU A 64 17.78 -6.03 -26.01
C LEU A 64 17.17 -4.64 -26.00
N LEU A 65 17.97 -3.59 -25.93
CA LEU A 65 17.48 -2.20 -25.84
C LEU A 65 16.67 -1.77 -27.05
N LYS A 66 16.99 -2.24 -28.26
CA LYS A 66 16.22 -1.93 -29.48
C LYS A 66 14.76 -2.39 -29.40
N LYS A 67 14.48 -3.45 -28.64
CA LYS A 67 13.13 -4.01 -28.47
C LYS A 67 12.31 -3.29 -27.40
N LEU A 68 12.97 -2.56 -26.49
CA LEU A 68 12.35 -1.96 -25.33
C LEU A 68 11.81 -0.55 -25.60
N ARG A 69 10.69 -0.22 -24.99
CA ARG A 69 10.07 1.12 -25.04
C ARG A 69 9.53 1.46 -23.67
N HIS A 70 10.24 2.30 -22.92
CA HIS A 70 9.82 2.76 -21.60
C HIS A 70 10.41 4.15 -21.32
N PRO A 71 9.69 5.08 -20.65
CA PRO A 71 10.17 6.45 -20.38
C PRO A 71 11.47 6.51 -19.55
N SER A 72 11.71 5.47 -18.74
CA SER A 72 12.90 5.32 -17.89
C SER A 72 14.01 4.46 -18.53
N LEU A 73 13.96 4.25 -19.83
CA LEU A 73 14.99 3.53 -20.59
C LEU A 73 15.48 4.38 -21.78
N PRO A 74 16.79 4.39 -22.10
CA PRO A 74 17.30 5.03 -23.28
C PRO A 74 16.90 4.25 -24.53
N SER A 75 16.60 4.96 -25.63
CA SER A 75 16.39 4.34 -26.95
C SER A 75 17.69 4.25 -27.70
N ILE A 76 17.96 3.12 -28.32
CA ILE A 76 19.06 2.97 -29.28
C ILE A 76 18.63 3.58 -30.61
N ILE A 77 19.49 4.45 -31.15
CA ILE A 77 19.24 5.19 -32.40
C ILE A 77 20.01 4.57 -33.54
N ASP A 78 21.30 4.24 -33.30
CA ASP A 78 22.17 3.72 -34.33
C ASP A 78 23.27 2.83 -33.73
N VAL A 79 23.84 1.96 -34.55
CA VAL A 79 24.99 1.13 -34.21
C VAL A 79 25.99 1.20 -35.37
N ILE A 80 27.19 1.65 -35.08
CA ILE A 80 28.23 1.82 -36.07
C ILE A 80 29.36 0.81 -35.73
N ASP A 81 29.53 -0.16 -36.60
CA ASP A 81 30.55 -1.19 -36.48
C ASP A 81 31.69 -0.84 -37.44
N ASP A 82 32.77 -0.27 -36.92
CA ASP A 82 33.95 0.08 -37.66
C ASP A 82 35.10 -0.92 -37.32
N LYS A 83 36.12 -0.95 -38.16
CA LYS A 83 37.29 -1.91 -38.06
C LYS A 83 37.98 -1.86 -36.69
N ASP A 84 38.03 -0.67 -36.07
CA ASP A 84 38.79 -0.41 -34.85
C ASP A 84 37.93 -0.05 -33.64
N SER A 85 36.63 0.15 -33.82
CA SER A 85 35.71 0.56 -32.77
C SER A 85 34.29 0.06 -33.02
N PHE A 86 33.56 -0.17 -31.93
CA PHE A 86 32.14 -0.42 -31.96
C PHE A 86 31.42 0.72 -31.22
N LEU A 87 30.51 1.42 -31.91
CA LEU A 87 29.86 2.61 -31.39
C LEU A 87 28.35 2.38 -31.28
N ILE A 88 27.80 2.73 -30.16
CA ILE A 88 26.33 2.73 -29.92
C ILE A 88 25.86 4.15 -29.76
N VAL A 89 24.96 4.62 -30.61
CA VAL A 89 24.31 5.92 -30.53
C VAL A 89 22.95 5.74 -29.87
N MET A 90 22.73 6.48 -28.76
CA MET A 90 21.52 6.37 -27.96
C MET A 90 21.03 7.74 -27.48
N ASP A 91 19.84 7.78 -26.88
CA ASP A 91 19.35 9.01 -26.26
C ASP A 91 20.36 9.54 -25.24
N TYR A 92 20.67 10.84 -25.35
CA TYR A 92 21.40 11.55 -24.29
C TYR A 92 20.44 11.85 -23.16
N ILE A 93 20.75 11.31 -21.98
CA ILE A 93 19.95 11.54 -20.76
C ILE A 93 20.57 12.72 -20.01
N GLU A 94 19.87 13.86 -20.03
CA GLU A 94 20.27 15.02 -19.26
C GLU A 94 20.11 14.75 -17.76
N GLY A 95 21.09 15.17 -16.96
CA GLY A 95 21.11 15.01 -15.51
C GLY A 95 22.38 14.35 -15.00
N ASN A 96 22.35 13.90 -13.74
CA ASN A 96 23.48 13.28 -13.07
C ASN A 96 23.09 11.89 -12.54
N PRO A 97 24.04 10.94 -12.40
CA PRO A 97 23.75 9.70 -11.74
C PRO A 97 23.43 9.92 -10.26
N LEU A 98 22.64 9.02 -9.65
CA LEU A 98 22.32 9.10 -8.22
C LEU A 98 23.56 8.99 -7.32
N SER A 99 24.67 8.42 -7.80
CA SER A 99 25.95 8.43 -7.11
C SER A 99 26.45 9.88 -6.88
N SER A 100 26.28 10.78 -7.85
CA SER A 100 26.64 12.19 -7.65
C SER A 100 25.82 12.87 -6.56
N ALA A 101 24.52 12.55 -6.46
CA ALA A 101 23.68 13.07 -5.37
C ALA A 101 24.17 12.57 -4.00
N LEU A 102 24.67 11.33 -3.91
CA LEU A 102 25.29 10.77 -2.70
C LEU A 102 26.61 11.47 -2.37
N GLU A 103 27.46 11.70 -3.37
CA GLU A 103 28.74 12.42 -3.23
C GLU A 103 28.55 13.86 -2.76
N GLU A 104 27.56 14.56 -3.30
CA GLU A 104 27.28 15.97 -3.00
C GLU A 104 26.58 16.18 -1.65
N SER A 105 25.60 15.32 -1.33
CA SER A 105 24.65 15.55 -0.23
C SER A 105 24.61 14.42 0.80
N GLY A 106 25.32 13.31 0.58
CA GLY A 106 25.27 12.13 1.43
C GLY A 106 23.92 11.42 1.37
N ALA A 107 23.46 10.94 2.52
CA ALA A 107 22.17 10.25 2.63
C ALA A 107 21.01 11.10 2.14
N GLN A 108 20.13 10.50 1.32
CA GLN A 108 19.02 11.18 0.70
C GLN A 108 17.75 11.09 1.57
N PRO A 109 16.84 12.09 1.51
CA PRO A 109 15.60 12.09 2.28
C PRO A 109 14.73 10.85 1.97
N GLN A 110 14.22 10.19 3.02
CA GLN A 110 13.43 8.96 2.90
C GLN A 110 12.29 9.07 1.87
N ASN A 111 11.51 10.15 1.91
CA ASN A 111 10.36 10.32 1.00
C ASN A 111 10.80 10.40 -0.46
N GLN A 112 11.95 11.03 -0.71
CA GLN A 112 12.54 11.12 -2.05
C GLN A 112 13.00 9.74 -2.53
N VAL A 113 13.69 8.99 -1.67
CA VAL A 113 14.15 7.62 -1.99
C VAL A 113 12.97 6.69 -2.25
N ILE A 114 11.88 6.79 -1.49
CA ILE A 114 10.64 6.01 -1.74
C ILE A 114 10.04 6.37 -3.10
N ALA A 115 9.97 7.67 -3.45
CA ALA A 115 9.45 8.11 -4.75
C ALA A 115 10.32 7.57 -5.92
N TRP A 116 11.64 7.58 -5.76
CA TRP A 116 12.57 6.98 -6.71
C TRP A 116 12.40 5.45 -6.80
N ALA A 117 12.27 4.78 -5.66
CA ALA A 117 12.06 3.33 -5.61
C ALA A 117 10.79 2.89 -6.36
N ILE A 118 9.72 3.66 -6.28
CA ILE A 118 8.47 3.40 -7.02
C ILE A 118 8.71 3.49 -8.53
N GLN A 119 9.45 4.49 -9.01
CA GLN A 119 9.82 4.61 -10.43
C GLN A 119 10.71 3.43 -10.89
N LEU A 120 11.67 3.01 -10.04
CA LEU A 120 12.54 1.87 -10.32
C LEU A 120 11.76 0.56 -10.35
N CYS A 121 10.78 0.38 -9.47
CA CYS A 121 9.87 -0.78 -9.53
C CYS A 121 9.05 -0.81 -10.81
N ASP A 122 8.63 0.35 -11.34
CA ASP A 122 7.87 0.44 -12.58
C ASP A 122 8.69 -0.04 -13.78
N VAL A 123 9.90 0.50 -13.96
CA VAL A 123 10.78 0.09 -15.07
C VAL A 123 11.26 -1.36 -14.94
N LEU A 124 11.60 -1.84 -13.74
CA LEU A 124 11.96 -3.25 -13.52
C LEU A 124 10.76 -4.16 -13.79
N GLY A 125 9.57 -3.79 -13.34
CA GLY A 125 8.33 -4.52 -13.63
C GLY A 125 8.05 -4.63 -15.13
N TYR A 126 8.31 -3.56 -15.89
CA TYR A 126 8.25 -3.58 -17.36
C TYR A 126 9.25 -4.56 -17.97
N LEU A 127 10.51 -4.57 -17.50
CA LEU A 127 11.54 -5.52 -17.98
C LEU A 127 11.16 -6.97 -17.67
N HIS A 128 10.69 -7.24 -16.45
CA HIS A 128 10.28 -8.59 -16.02
C HIS A 128 9.03 -9.10 -16.76
N ALA A 129 8.19 -8.20 -17.28
CA ALA A 129 6.99 -8.54 -18.06
C ALA A 129 7.28 -8.83 -19.54
N GLN A 130 8.53 -8.66 -20.00
CA GLN A 130 8.89 -9.02 -21.37
C GLN A 130 8.80 -10.54 -21.60
N SER A 131 8.76 -10.97 -22.86
CA SER A 131 8.73 -12.38 -23.23
C SER A 131 9.90 -12.68 -24.20
N PRO A 132 10.96 -13.33 -23.74
CA PRO A 132 11.23 -13.78 -22.36
C PRO A 132 11.50 -12.62 -21.39
N PRO A 133 11.32 -12.80 -20.05
CA PRO A 133 11.65 -11.79 -19.07
C PRO A 133 13.09 -11.33 -19.14
N ILE A 134 13.32 -10.03 -18.93
CA ILE A 134 14.65 -9.42 -18.93
C ILE A 134 15.03 -9.08 -17.50
N ILE A 135 16.17 -9.60 -17.03
CA ILE A 135 16.72 -9.35 -15.70
C ILE A 135 17.88 -8.36 -15.84
N TYR A 136 17.82 -7.24 -15.11
CA TYR A 136 18.77 -6.13 -15.24
C TYR A 136 20.12 -6.40 -14.56
N ARG A 137 20.13 -6.91 -13.31
CA ARG A 137 21.28 -7.48 -12.56
C ARG A 137 22.36 -6.49 -12.05
N ASP A 138 22.34 -5.23 -12.40
CA ASP A 138 23.34 -4.23 -11.94
C ASP A 138 22.66 -2.91 -11.48
N MET A 139 21.62 -3.03 -10.65
CA MET A 139 20.97 -1.89 -10.04
C MET A 139 21.86 -1.29 -8.97
N LYS A 140 22.38 -0.07 -9.20
CA LYS A 140 23.21 0.70 -8.28
C LYS A 140 23.10 2.20 -8.60
N PRO A 141 23.46 3.12 -7.67
CA PRO A 141 23.29 4.56 -7.88
C PRO A 141 23.98 5.11 -9.13
N SER A 142 25.14 4.58 -9.53
CA SER A 142 25.86 5.03 -10.72
C SER A 142 25.20 4.63 -12.05
N ASN A 143 24.29 3.65 -12.04
CA ASN A 143 23.55 3.21 -13.23
C ASN A 143 22.14 3.81 -13.32
N ILE A 144 21.80 4.78 -12.47
CA ILE A 144 20.51 5.45 -12.40
C ILE A 144 20.72 6.95 -12.59
N MET A 145 20.26 7.50 -13.71
CA MET A 145 20.32 8.92 -13.99
C MET A 145 19.11 9.62 -13.38
N LEU A 146 19.34 10.68 -12.63
CA LEU A 146 18.32 11.61 -12.14
C LEU A 146 18.24 12.80 -13.10
N LYS A 147 17.10 12.93 -13.76
CA LYS A 147 16.82 14.04 -14.67
C LYS A 147 16.39 15.29 -13.92
N PRO A 148 16.51 16.49 -14.53
CA PRO A 148 16.08 17.76 -13.92
C PRO A 148 14.59 17.79 -13.52
N ASP A 149 13.75 17.02 -14.20
CA ASP A 149 12.32 16.87 -13.90
C ASP A 149 12.01 15.91 -12.72
N GLY A 150 13.04 15.32 -12.09
CA GLY A 150 12.91 14.37 -10.98
C GLY A 150 12.63 12.92 -11.42
N ASN A 151 12.55 12.67 -12.74
CA ASN A 151 12.37 11.33 -13.26
C ASN A 151 13.70 10.57 -13.35
N LEU A 152 13.63 9.26 -13.20
CA LEU A 152 14.79 8.38 -13.28
C LEU A 152 14.86 7.67 -14.62
N THR A 153 16.10 7.41 -15.06
CA THR A 153 16.39 6.59 -16.24
C THR A 153 17.49 5.60 -15.91
N LEU A 154 17.25 4.31 -16.17
CA LEU A 154 18.29 3.28 -16.08
C LEU A 154 19.22 3.38 -17.27
N ILE A 155 20.52 3.30 -16.98
CA ILE A 155 21.58 3.27 -17.99
C ILE A 155 22.43 2.01 -17.78
N ASP A 156 23.15 1.60 -18.79
CA ASP A 156 24.07 0.44 -18.75
C ASP A 156 23.38 -0.93 -18.59
N PHE A 157 23.10 -1.55 -19.73
CA PHE A 157 22.50 -2.88 -19.84
C PHE A 157 23.51 -3.99 -20.07
N GLY A 158 24.81 -3.73 -19.87
CA GLY A 158 25.89 -4.69 -20.13
C GLY A 158 25.81 -5.99 -19.34
N THR A 159 25.05 -6.00 -18.23
CA THR A 159 24.80 -7.20 -17.42
C THR A 159 23.38 -7.75 -17.62
N ALA A 160 22.50 -7.03 -18.29
CA ALA A 160 21.10 -7.46 -18.50
C ALA A 160 21.04 -8.68 -19.42
N ARG A 161 20.09 -9.57 -19.17
CA ARG A 161 19.85 -10.73 -20.05
C ARG A 161 18.42 -11.22 -20.01
N GLU A 162 18.03 -11.94 -21.07
CA GLU A 162 16.78 -12.69 -21.14
C GLU A 162 16.85 -13.91 -20.20
N PHE A 163 15.79 -14.14 -19.42
CA PHE A 163 15.65 -15.33 -18.57
C PHE A 163 15.43 -16.58 -19.43
N LYS A 164 16.17 -17.67 -19.14
CA LYS A 164 16.06 -18.95 -19.84
C LYS A 164 15.81 -20.07 -18.82
N GLU A 165 14.62 -20.65 -18.82
CA GLU A 165 14.22 -21.69 -17.84
C GLU A 165 15.16 -22.90 -17.75
N LYS A 166 15.95 -23.18 -18.77
CA LYS A 166 16.86 -24.36 -18.83
C LYS A 166 18.27 -24.11 -18.30
N ASN A 167 18.61 -22.91 -17.85
CA ASN A 167 19.92 -22.65 -17.27
C ASN A 167 19.91 -22.99 -15.77
N LEU A 168 20.63 -24.04 -15.39
CA LEU A 168 20.71 -24.53 -14.01
C LEU A 168 21.53 -23.61 -13.08
N ALA A 169 22.39 -22.76 -13.61
CA ALA A 169 23.14 -21.74 -12.85
C ALA A 169 23.78 -20.70 -13.78
N ASP A 170 23.97 -19.49 -13.29
CA ASP A 170 24.80 -18.50 -13.94
C ASP A 170 26.29 -18.91 -13.80
N THR A 171 26.96 -19.08 -14.94
CA THR A 171 28.35 -19.57 -14.97
C THR A 171 29.39 -18.47 -14.74
N VAL A 172 29.02 -17.20 -14.78
CA VAL A 172 29.89 -16.04 -14.64
C VAL A 172 29.42 -15.19 -13.45
N CYS A 173 30.38 -14.83 -12.59
CA CYS A 173 30.15 -13.85 -11.54
C CYS A 173 29.93 -12.47 -12.18
N LEU A 174 28.69 -11.96 -12.15
CA LEU A 174 28.30 -10.70 -12.76
C LEU A 174 27.59 -9.85 -11.73
N GLY A 175 27.99 -8.58 -11.62
CA GLY A 175 27.41 -7.59 -10.73
C GLY A 175 28.44 -6.87 -9.87
N THR A 176 28.03 -5.80 -9.25
CA THR A 176 28.89 -4.97 -8.39
C THR A 176 28.85 -5.51 -6.97
N ILE A 177 30.02 -5.82 -6.38
CA ILE A 177 30.13 -6.27 -4.98
C ILE A 177 29.35 -5.32 -4.07
N GLY A 178 28.64 -5.87 -3.09
CA GLY A 178 27.80 -5.11 -2.17
C GLY A 178 26.37 -4.88 -2.66
N TYR A 179 26.15 -4.70 -3.97
CA TYR A 179 24.81 -4.57 -4.57
C TYR A 179 24.28 -5.87 -5.15
N ALA A 180 25.19 -6.73 -5.64
CA ALA A 180 24.83 -7.96 -6.31
C ALA A 180 24.21 -8.99 -5.35
N ALA A 181 23.15 -9.65 -5.79
CA ALA A 181 22.48 -10.69 -5.03
C ALA A 181 23.38 -11.95 -4.91
N PRO A 182 23.24 -12.75 -3.83
CA PRO A 182 24.05 -13.95 -3.61
C PRO A 182 24.07 -14.92 -4.79
N GLU A 183 22.96 -15.10 -5.49
CA GLU A 183 22.83 -15.98 -6.66
C GLU A 183 23.62 -15.49 -7.89
N GLN A 184 24.08 -14.23 -7.92
CA GLN A 184 24.94 -13.70 -8.99
C GLN A 184 26.41 -14.15 -8.86
N PHE A 185 26.80 -14.65 -7.68
CA PHE A 185 28.15 -15.13 -7.41
C PHE A 185 28.28 -16.62 -7.74
N GLY A 186 28.28 -16.95 -9.01
CA GLY A 186 28.64 -18.23 -9.64
C GLY A 186 28.19 -19.53 -8.94
N ARG A 187 27.42 -20.38 -9.62
CA ARG A 187 26.90 -21.69 -9.17
C ARG A 187 25.98 -21.71 -7.96
N MET A 188 25.56 -20.54 -7.45
CA MET A 188 24.64 -20.44 -6.30
C MET A 188 23.17 -20.35 -6.70
N GLY A 189 22.83 -20.44 -7.97
CA GLY A 189 21.48 -20.37 -8.50
C GLY A 189 21.39 -19.67 -9.85
N GLN A 190 20.17 -19.50 -10.32
CA GLN A 190 19.85 -18.75 -11.53
C GLN A 190 19.30 -17.38 -11.13
N THR A 191 19.73 -16.32 -11.82
CA THR A 191 19.16 -14.98 -11.65
C THR A 191 17.76 -14.88 -12.24
N ASP A 192 16.85 -14.27 -11.50
CA ASP A 192 15.46 -13.99 -11.91
C ASP A 192 15.02 -12.58 -11.46
N ALA A 193 13.75 -12.25 -11.58
CA ALA A 193 13.18 -10.97 -11.18
C ALA A 193 13.49 -10.58 -9.71
N ARG A 194 13.65 -11.56 -8.83
CA ARG A 194 13.98 -11.36 -7.41
C ARG A 194 15.43 -10.98 -7.16
N THR A 195 16.29 -11.20 -8.14
CA THR A 195 17.69 -10.69 -8.16
C THR A 195 17.68 -9.17 -8.26
N ASP A 196 16.89 -8.59 -9.16
CA ASP A 196 16.77 -7.13 -9.29
C ASP A 196 16.14 -6.48 -8.06
N ILE A 197 15.24 -7.20 -7.38
CA ILE A 197 14.65 -6.76 -6.10
C ILE A 197 15.71 -6.66 -5.00
N TYR A 198 16.66 -7.62 -4.95
CA TYR A 198 17.78 -7.54 -4.03
C TYR A 198 18.67 -6.34 -4.34
N CYS A 199 19.10 -6.19 -5.60
CA CYS A 199 19.95 -5.08 -6.02
C CYS A 199 19.29 -3.71 -5.75
N LEU A 200 17.97 -3.61 -5.98
CA LEU A 200 17.20 -2.41 -5.63
C LEU A 200 17.23 -2.19 -4.11
N GLY A 201 17.01 -3.23 -3.29
CA GLY A 201 17.09 -3.12 -1.83
C GLY A 201 18.45 -2.60 -1.34
N ALA A 202 19.56 -3.11 -1.90
CA ALA A 202 20.92 -2.64 -1.62
C ALA A 202 21.11 -1.17 -2.05
N THR A 203 20.57 -0.79 -3.20
CA THR A 203 20.58 0.58 -3.70
C THR A 203 19.81 1.53 -2.76
N LEU A 204 18.62 1.14 -2.30
CA LEU A 204 17.83 1.92 -1.35
C LEU A 204 18.55 2.09 0.00
N TYR A 205 19.21 1.02 0.48
CA TYR A 205 20.04 1.10 1.67
C TYR A 205 21.11 2.18 1.52
N HIS A 206 21.90 2.15 0.43
CA HIS A 206 22.92 3.17 0.18
C HIS A 206 22.33 4.58 0.12
N LEU A 207 21.22 4.76 -0.61
CA LEU A 207 20.58 6.07 -0.77
C LEU A 207 20.08 6.68 0.54
N VAL A 208 19.49 5.88 1.46
CA VAL A 208 18.93 6.43 2.72
C VAL A 208 19.93 6.54 3.85
N THR A 209 21.05 5.78 3.78
CA THR A 209 22.07 5.76 4.84
C THR A 209 23.31 6.54 4.48
N GLY A 210 23.58 6.72 3.18
CA GLY A 210 24.87 7.22 2.66
C GLY A 210 26.02 6.22 2.81
N GLN A 211 25.75 5.00 3.32
CA GLN A 211 26.79 3.97 3.47
C GLN A 211 26.84 3.08 2.23
N ASP A 212 28.01 3.02 1.59
CA ASP A 212 28.23 2.20 0.41
C ASP A 212 28.34 0.72 0.80
N PRO A 213 27.42 -0.16 0.36
CA PRO A 213 27.51 -1.60 0.65
C PRO A 213 28.67 -2.29 -0.05
N SER A 214 29.36 -1.63 -1.00
CA SER A 214 30.57 -2.13 -1.63
C SER A 214 31.85 -1.89 -0.82
N GLU A 215 31.75 -1.19 0.30
CA GLU A 215 32.83 -0.97 1.24
C GLU A 215 32.74 -1.91 2.45
N PRO A 216 33.86 -2.22 3.12
CA PRO A 216 33.83 -3.01 4.35
C PRO A 216 32.90 -2.41 5.42
N PRO A 217 32.08 -3.19 6.12
CA PRO A 217 32.09 -4.66 6.25
C PRO A 217 31.31 -5.43 5.16
N TYR A 218 30.87 -4.80 4.07
CA TYR A 218 30.07 -5.38 2.97
C TYR A 218 28.71 -5.93 3.42
N GLU A 219 28.15 -5.37 4.48
CA GLU A 219 26.91 -5.82 5.10
C GLU A 219 25.82 -4.74 4.99
N ILE A 220 24.60 -5.18 4.71
CA ILE A 220 23.41 -4.34 4.76
C ILE A 220 22.76 -4.50 6.13
N GLY A 221 23.07 -3.55 7.03
CA GLY A 221 22.57 -3.53 8.40
C GLY A 221 21.18 -2.87 8.54
N PRO A 222 20.63 -2.85 9.77
CA PRO A 222 19.40 -2.11 10.05
C PRO A 222 19.61 -0.61 9.87
N ILE A 223 18.82 0.02 8.96
CA ILE A 223 19.00 1.44 8.62
C ILE A 223 18.72 2.37 9.81
N ARG A 224 17.88 1.97 10.74
CA ARG A 224 17.55 2.75 11.94
C ARG A 224 18.63 2.75 13.02
N GLN A 225 19.59 1.84 12.94
CA GLN A 225 20.82 1.91 13.77
C GLN A 225 21.75 3.03 13.29
N ILE A 226 21.72 3.34 11.99
CA ILE A 226 22.49 4.41 11.36
C ILE A 226 21.75 5.75 11.53
N ASN A 227 20.46 5.76 11.19
CA ASN A 227 19.60 6.94 11.33
C ASN A 227 18.25 6.57 11.97
N PRO A 228 18.07 6.80 13.28
CA PRO A 228 16.82 6.48 13.99
C PRO A 228 15.57 7.25 13.51
N ALA A 229 15.74 8.31 12.72
CA ALA A 229 14.62 9.07 12.13
C ALA A 229 13.94 8.35 10.96
N LEU A 230 14.60 7.34 10.37
CA LEU A 230 14.01 6.53 9.31
C LEU A 230 12.87 5.66 9.86
N SER A 231 11.86 5.41 9.02
CA SER A 231 10.70 4.61 9.42
C SER A 231 11.03 3.12 9.57
N ASP A 232 10.36 2.46 10.50
CA ASP A 232 10.42 1.00 10.66
C ASP A 232 9.88 0.28 9.41
N GLY A 233 8.86 0.86 8.76
CA GLY A 233 8.31 0.32 7.52
C GLY A 233 9.34 0.23 6.40
N LEU A 234 10.13 1.30 6.16
CA LEU A 234 11.19 1.28 5.16
C LEU A 234 12.32 0.30 5.53
N GLU A 235 12.72 0.23 6.80
CA GLU A 235 13.70 -0.76 7.27
C GLU A 235 13.26 -2.19 6.96
N ARG A 236 12.01 -2.52 7.24
CA ARG A 236 11.44 -3.85 6.95
C ARG A 236 11.43 -4.15 5.46
N ILE A 237 11.10 -3.15 4.63
CA ILE A 237 11.10 -3.29 3.17
C ILE A 237 12.51 -3.61 2.68
N ILE A 238 13.51 -2.79 3.02
CA ILE A 238 14.91 -2.99 2.62
C ILE A 238 15.40 -4.36 3.10
N ARG A 239 15.15 -4.71 4.37
CA ARG A 239 15.54 -6.00 4.94
C ARG A 239 14.86 -7.19 4.26
N LYS A 240 13.62 -7.06 3.77
CA LYS A 240 12.94 -8.11 3.00
C LYS A 240 13.53 -8.23 1.60
N CYS A 241 13.81 -7.12 0.92
CA CYS A 241 14.47 -7.12 -0.40
C CYS A 241 15.83 -7.84 -0.35
N THR A 242 16.62 -7.58 0.69
CA THR A 242 18.01 -8.06 0.81
C THR A 242 18.15 -9.41 1.53
N ARG A 243 17.08 -10.20 1.63
CA ARG A 243 17.14 -11.57 2.14
C ARG A 243 18.01 -12.43 1.25
N ARG A 244 18.78 -13.33 1.88
CA ARG A 244 19.72 -14.21 1.18
C ARG A 244 19.01 -15.11 0.16
N ASN A 245 17.92 -15.78 0.59
CA ASN A 245 17.14 -16.65 -0.28
C ASN A 245 16.13 -15.83 -1.09
N PRO A 246 16.03 -15.98 -2.41
CA PRO A 246 15.05 -15.30 -3.24
C PRO A 246 13.60 -15.52 -2.81
N GLU A 247 13.28 -16.70 -2.28
CA GLU A 247 11.92 -17.05 -1.77
C GLU A 247 11.46 -16.16 -0.62
N ASP A 248 12.40 -15.65 0.20
CA ASP A 248 12.11 -14.81 1.36
C ASP A 248 11.98 -13.32 1.00
N ARG A 249 12.21 -12.96 -0.28
CA ARG A 249 12.09 -11.59 -0.79
C ARG A 249 10.67 -11.27 -1.25
N TYR A 250 10.44 -10.07 -1.74
CA TYR A 250 9.27 -9.78 -2.57
C TYR A 250 9.33 -10.60 -3.85
N GLN A 251 8.20 -11.14 -4.30
CA GLN A 251 8.17 -12.04 -5.45
C GLN A 251 7.98 -11.31 -6.78
N SER A 252 7.64 -10.02 -6.75
CA SER A 252 7.52 -9.16 -7.93
C SER A 252 7.78 -7.69 -7.58
N CYS A 253 8.13 -6.90 -8.59
CA CYS A 253 8.20 -5.43 -8.46
C CYS A 253 6.85 -4.82 -8.11
N ALA A 254 5.73 -5.41 -8.50
CA ALA A 254 4.40 -4.95 -8.13
C ALA A 254 4.13 -5.13 -6.62
N GLU A 255 4.54 -6.26 -6.03
CA GLU A 255 4.46 -6.49 -4.58
C GLU A 255 5.31 -5.48 -3.81
N LEU A 256 6.56 -5.26 -4.27
CA LEU A 256 7.47 -4.28 -3.66
C LEU A 256 6.93 -2.85 -3.78
N MET A 257 6.42 -2.46 -4.96
CA MET A 257 5.81 -1.15 -5.19
C MET A 257 4.61 -0.92 -4.26
N TYR A 258 3.76 -1.92 -4.07
CA TYR A 258 2.65 -1.85 -3.13
C TYR A 258 3.14 -1.61 -1.70
N ALA A 259 4.15 -2.37 -1.25
CA ALA A 259 4.74 -2.18 0.08
C ALA A 259 5.36 -0.77 0.26
N LEU A 260 6.05 -0.24 -0.78
CA LEU A 260 6.61 1.12 -0.76
C LEU A 260 5.53 2.21 -0.68
N LYS A 261 4.39 2.03 -1.35
CA LYS A 261 3.25 2.96 -1.28
C LYS A 261 2.53 2.96 0.07
N HIS A 262 2.65 1.86 0.84
CA HIS A 262 2.00 1.66 2.13
C HIS A 262 3.01 1.42 3.26
N TYR A 263 4.22 1.96 3.13
CA TYR A 263 5.32 1.72 4.08
C TYR A 263 4.99 2.18 5.51
N ASP A 264 4.18 3.21 5.65
CA ASP A 264 3.69 3.74 6.92
C ASP A 264 2.68 2.80 7.60
N GLU A 265 1.91 2.02 6.85
CA GLU A 265 1.00 1.01 7.38
C GLU A 265 1.75 -0.20 7.96
N ILE A 266 2.97 -0.46 7.48
CA ILE A 266 3.87 -1.50 7.97
C ILE A 266 4.53 -1.06 9.29
N ASP A 267 4.59 0.25 9.57
CA ASP A 267 5.22 0.84 10.73
C ASP A 267 4.53 0.37 12.03
N GLU A 268 5.32 -0.04 13.05
CA GLU A 268 4.79 -0.49 14.34
C GLU A 268 3.97 0.57 15.06
N VAL A 269 4.34 1.84 14.93
CA VAL A 269 3.62 2.96 15.54
C VAL A 269 2.23 3.09 14.94
N TYR A 270 2.13 3.00 13.62
CA TYR A 270 0.86 3.02 12.90
C TYR A 270 -0.02 1.83 13.30
N GLN A 271 0.54 0.60 13.32
CA GLN A 271 -0.21 -0.60 13.73
C GLN A 271 -0.70 -0.51 15.18
N LYS A 272 0.14 -0.01 16.12
CA LYS A 272 -0.27 0.24 17.51
C LYS A 272 -1.41 1.26 17.60
N LYS A 273 -1.36 2.32 16.79
CA LYS A 273 -2.43 3.34 16.71
C LYS A 273 -3.72 2.78 16.16
N GLN A 274 -3.67 1.95 15.12
CA GLN A 274 -4.86 1.27 14.56
C GLN A 274 -5.46 0.26 15.55
N LYS A 275 -4.65 -0.55 16.23
CA LYS A 275 -5.12 -1.45 17.29
C LYS A 275 -5.83 -0.68 18.42
N LYS A 276 -5.29 0.48 18.86
CA LYS A 276 -5.96 1.33 19.86
C LYS A 276 -7.32 1.84 19.36
N LYS A 277 -7.43 2.30 18.10
CA LYS A 277 -8.72 2.72 17.50
C LYS A 277 -9.72 1.58 17.48
N LEU A 278 -9.29 0.37 17.10
CA LEU A 278 -10.16 -0.82 17.10
C LEU A 278 -10.65 -1.16 18.51
N VAL A 279 -9.78 -1.12 19.52
CA VAL A 279 -10.18 -1.37 20.92
C VAL A 279 -11.21 -0.33 21.39
N VAL A 280 -11.00 0.96 21.11
CA VAL A 280 -11.94 2.02 21.46
C VAL A 280 -13.30 1.79 20.78
N PHE A 281 -13.30 1.42 19.49
CA PHE A 281 -14.51 1.08 18.76
C PHE A 281 -15.27 -0.11 19.37
N LEU A 282 -14.56 -1.19 19.70
CA LEU A 282 -15.17 -2.38 20.32
C LEU A 282 -15.74 -2.08 21.71
N VAL A 283 -15.04 -1.26 22.53
CA VAL A 283 -15.53 -0.82 23.84
C VAL A 283 -16.79 0.03 23.70
N SER A 284 -16.82 0.97 22.73
CA SER A 284 -18.02 1.79 22.50
C SER A 284 -19.22 0.94 22.05
N LEU A 285 -18.99 -0.03 21.18
CA LEU A 285 -20.02 -0.97 20.72
C LEU A 285 -20.58 -1.79 21.87
N PHE A 286 -19.69 -2.30 22.76
CA PHE A 286 -20.09 -3.05 23.94
C PHE A 286 -20.93 -2.21 24.91
N LEU A 287 -20.51 -0.96 25.17
CA LEU A 287 -21.28 -0.03 26.02
C LEU A 287 -22.66 0.26 25.45
N THR A 288 -22.75 0.46 24.14
CA THR A 288 -24.04 0.69 23.47
C THR A 288 -24.97 -0.51 23.62
N ALA A 289 -24.44 -1.74 23.42
CA ALA A 289 -25.21 -2.96 23.60
C ALA A 289 -25.65 -3.17 25.07
N ALA A 290 -24.78 -2.86 26.03
CA ALA A 290 -25.10 -2.94 27.45
C ALA A 290 -26.20 -1.94 27.84
N CYS A 291 -26.12 -0.68 27.37
CA CYS A 291 -27.17 0.31 27.59
C CYS A 291 -28.53 -0.14 27.00
N ALA A 292 -28.52 -0.67 25.77
CA ALA A 292 -29.73 -1.22 25.14
C ALA A 292 -30.30 -2.38 25.96
N GLY A 293 -29.45 -3.28 26.46
CA GLY A 293 -29.87 -4.39 27.35
C GLY A 293 -30.50 -3.90 28.66
N ILE A 294 -29.92 -2.87 29.30
CA ILE A 294 -30.46 -2.26 30.52
C ILE A 294 -31.83 -1.62 30.24
N CYS A 295 -31.97 -0.89 29.11
CA CYS A 295 -33.24 -0.28 28.73
C CYS A 295 -34.34 -1.34 28.49
N LEU A 296 -34.01 -2.43 27.78
CA LEU A 296 -34.95 -3.53 27.58
C LEU A 296 -35.34 -4.21 28.90
N TRP A 297 -34.37 -4.50 29.76
CA TRP A 297 -34.65 -5.06 31.07
C TRP A 297 -35.51 -4.15 31.93
N GLY A 298 -35.24 -2.86 31.94
CA GLY A 298 -36.09 -1.85 32.62
C GLY A 298 -37.53 -1.80 32.06
N TYR A 299 -37.67 -1.86 30.75
CA TYR A 299 -38.97 -1.90 30.08
C TYR A 299 -39.77 -3.16 30.51
N PHE A 300 -39.20 -4.34 30.34
CA PHE A 300 -39.87 -5.59 30.73
C PHE A 300 -40.18 -5.67 32.25
N GLY A 301 -39.26 -5.18 33.09
CA GLY A 301 -39.49 -5.12 34.54
C GLY A 301 -40.62 -4.16 34.94
N SER A 302 -40.79 -3.06 34.20
CA SER A 302 -41.88 -2.12 34.40
C SER A 302 -43.24 -2.74 34.01
N GLU A 303 -43.30 -3.44 32.87
CA GLU A 303 -44.52 -4.12 32.44
C GLU A 303 -44.91 -5.26 33.39
N GLN A 304 -43.94 -6.03 33.89
CA GLN A 304 -44.22 -7.08 34.87
C GLN A 304 -44.80 -6.53 36.18
N LYS A 305 -44.22 -5.44 36.72
CA LYS A 305 -44.75 -4.78 37.93
C LYS A 305 -46.12 -4.23 37.74
N LYS A 306 -46.45 -3.63 36.58
CA LYS A 306 -47.80 -3.18 36.26
C LYS A 306 -48.80 -4.34 36.32
N SER A 307 -48.45 -5.49 35.70
CA SER A 307 -49.30 -6.67 35.71
C SER A 307 -49.49 -7.24 37.11
N GLU A 308 -48.41 -7.32 37.92
CA GLU A 308 -48.49 -7.78 39.32
C GLU A 308 -49.39 -6.85 40.18
N ASN A 309 -49.23 -5.54 40.09
CA ASN A 309 -50.04 -4.56 40.80
C ASN A 309 -51.52 -4.62 40.38
N TYR A 310 -51.80 -4.78 39.09
CA TYR A 310 -53.17 -4.95 38.57
C TYR A 310 -53.82 -6.20 39.18
N ASP A 311 -53.14 -7.35 39.13
CA ASP A 311 -53.66 -8.62 39.63
C ASP A 311 -53.86 -8.62 41.17
N GLU A 312 -52.96 -7.91 41.91
CA GLU A 312 -53.10 -7.77 43.38
C GLU A 312 -54.35 -6.94 43.75
N ILE A 313 -54.54 -5.79 43.10
CA ILE A 313 -55.72 -4.94 43.34
C ILE A 313 -56.99 -5.67 42.94
N LEU A 314 -57.00 -6.36 41.78
CA LEU A 314 -58.21 -7.02 41.30
C LEU A 314 -58.60 -8.22 42.19
N LYS A 315 -57.63 -8.92 42.80
CA LYS A 315 -57.89 -10.01 43.75
C LYS A 315 -58.36 -9.53 45.12
N GLY A 316 -57.85 -8.36 45.56
CA GLY A 316 -58.22 -7.76 46.84
C GLY A 316 -59.41 -6.86 46.78
N ALA A 317 -59.98 -6.61 45.59
CA ALA A 317 -61.08 -5.67 45.39
C ALA A 317 -62.35 -6.04 46.22
N LEU A 318 -62.78 -5.11 47.04
CA LEU A 318 -63.97 -5.23 47.88
C LEU A 318 -65.03 -4.24 47.43
N ASP A 319 -64.71 -3.20 46.70
CA ASP A 319 -65.60 -2.12 46.29
C ASP A 319 -65.29 -1.74 44.81
N TYR A 320 -66.24 -1.08 44.16
CA TYR A 320 -66.13 -0.59 42.79
C TYR A 320 -64.97 0.37 42.60
N GLN A 321 -64.47 1.05 43.65
CA GLN A 321 -63.30 1.92 43.63
C GLN A 321 -62.01 1.14 43.36
N ASP A 322 -61.90 -0.10 43.84
CA ASP A 322 -60.76 -0.95 43.61
C ASP A 322 -60.66 -1.38 42.13
N TYR A 323 -61.81 -1.69 41.51
CA TYR A 323 -61.86 -1.97 40.05
C TYR A 323 -61.50 -0.75 39.24
N TYR A 324 -61.92 0.46 39.67
CA TYR A 324 -61.51 1.72 39.06
C TYR A 324 -59.96 1.91 39.11
N LEU A 325 -59.34 1.63 40.25
CA LEU A 325 -57.89 1.71 40.40
C LEU A 325 -57.16 0.69 39.52
N ALA A 326 -57.65 -0.53 39.40
CA ALA A 326 -57.10 -1.55 38.51
C ALA A 326 -57.13 -1.08 37.04
N ILE A 327 -58.23 -0.49 36.59
CA ILE A 327 -58.36 0.09 35.23
C ILE A 327 -57.32 1.21 34.98
N LEU A 328 -57.08 2.06 35.99
CA LEU A 328 -56.08 3.12 35.85
C LEU A 328 -54.65 2.61 35.74
N ILE A 329 -54.35 1.43 36.31
CA ILE A 329 -53.04 0.78 36.19
C ILE A 329 -52.83 0.16 34.83
N ASP A 330 -53.79 -0.63 34.38
CA ASP A 330 -53.74 -1.27 33.04
C ASP A 330 -55.09 -1.18 32.34
N PRO A 331 -55.35 -0.09 31.60
CA PRO A 331 -56.62 0.15 30.92
C PRO A 331 -56.83 -0.78 29.71
N THR A 332 -55.90 -1.66 29.37
CA THR A 332 -56.02 -2.59 28.23
C THR A 332 -56.67 -3.94 28.59
N ARG A 333 -56.83 -4.22 29.89
CA ARG A 333 -57.38 -5.50 30.38
C ARG A 333 -58.87 -5.41 30.67
N LYS A 334 -59.70 -6.25 30.02
CA LYS A 334 -61.17 -6.25 30.10
C LYS A 334 -61.72 -6.64 31.47
N GLU A 335 -61.02 -7.51 32.20
CA GLU A 335 -61.53 -8.11 33.43
C GLU A 335 -61.94 -7.10 34.50
N ALA A 336 -61.19 -6.01 34.67
CA ALA A 336 -61.53 -4.96 35.63
C ALA A 336 -62.79 -4.17 35.20
N TYR A 337 -62.97 -3.94 33.89
CA TYR A 337 -64.16 -3.28 33.35
C TYR A 337 -65.44 -4.15 33.55
N GLU A 338 -65.34 -5.45 33.26
CA GLU A 338 -66.45 -6.40 33.46
C GLU A 338 -66.90 -6.42 34.92
N LYS A 339 -65.91 -6.56 35.85
CA LYS A 339 -66.23 -6.57 37.30
C LYS A 339 -66.79 -5.20 37.79
N LEU A 340 -66.27 -4.10 37.26
CA LEU A 340 -66.82 -2.78 37.55
C LEU A 340 -68.31 -2.65 37.10
N ASN A 341 -68.58 -3.09 35.86
CA ASN A 341 -69.93 -3.10 35.32
C ASN A 341 -70.91 -3.96 36.17
N ASP A 342 -70.42 -5.19 36.51
CA ASP A 342 -71.20 -6.08 37.37
C ASP A 342 -71.53 -5.47 38.76
N ALA A 343 -70.53 -4.78 39.37
CA ALA A 343 -70.66 -4.14 40.66
C ALA A 343 -71.64 -2.97 40.61
N LEU A 344 -71.62 -2.15 39.55
CA LEU A 344 -72.48 -0.99 39.38
C LEU A 344 -73.93 -1.34 38.93
N THR A 345 -74.09 -2.53 38.31
CA THR A 345 -75.44 -2.98 37.85
C THR A 345 -76.09 -3.96 38.79
N SER A 346 -75.42 -4.36 39.89
CA SER A 346 -75.93 -5.35 40.83
C SER A 346 -77.22 -5.01 41.48
N ASP A 347 -77.60 -3.72 41.72
CA ASP A 347 -78.84 -3.26 42.35
C ASP A 347 -79.82 -2.60 41.36
N LEU A 348 -79.46 -2.60 40.04
CA LEU A 348 -80.33 -2.00 38.97
C LEU A 348 -80.59 -0.50 39.11
N ILE A 349 -79.85 0.22 39.99
CA ILE A 349 -80.10 1.66 40.26
C ILE A 349 -78.73 2.35 40.19
N LEU A 350 -78.45 3.14 39.12
CA LEU A 350 -77.31 3.97 39.02
C LEU A 350 -77.47 5.26 39.83
N THR A 351 -76.76 5.37 40.92
CA THR A 351 -76.76 6.58 41.73
C THR A 351 -76.11 7.76 41.03
N LYS A 352 -76.40 8.98 41.43
CA LYS A 352 -75.79 10.20 40.85
C LYS A 352 -74.23 10.22 41.07
N GLU A 353 -73.76 9.62 42.17
CA GLU A 353 -72.34 9.54 42.54
C GLU A 353 -71.62 8.53 41.66
N GLU A 354 -72.22 7.37 41.41
CA GLU A 354 -71.64 6.33 40.52
C GLU A 354 -71.55 6.81 39.07
N GLY A 355 -72.58 7.53 38.59
CA GLY A 355 -72.56 8.14 37.27
C GLY A 355 -71.48 9.23 37.10
N GLN A 356 -71.21 10.01 38.17
CA GLN A 356 -70.13 10.99 38.18
C GLN A 356 -68.75 10.31 38.15
N GLN A 357 -68.61 9.20 38.85
CA GLN A 357 -67.31 8.43 38.86
C GLN A 357 -67.07 7.73 37.54
N LEU A 358 -68.04 7.16 36.86
CA LEU A 358 -67.95 6.65 35.51
C LEU A 358 -67.47 7.73 34.52
N LEU A 359 -68.03 8.95 34.66
CA LEU A 359 -67.64 10.09 33.84
C LEU A 359 -66.14 10.48 34.13
N GLN A 360 -65.75 10.49 35.42
CA GLN A 360 -64.41 10.77 35.81
C GLN A 360 -63.40 9.69 35.32
N LEU A 361 -63.78 8.40 35.32
CA LEU A 361 -63.02 7.31 34.72
C LEU A 361 -62.76 7.55 33.25
N GLN A 362 -63.82 7.93 32.51
CA GLN A 362 -63.67 8.23 31.08
C GLN A 362 -62.72 9.40 30.83
N ILE A 363 -62.83 10.49 31.60
CA ILE A 363 -61.91 11.65 31.50
C ILE A 363 -60.51 11.30 31.90
N GLY A 364 -60.33 10.59 33.03
CA GLY A 364 -59.00 10.19 33.49
C GLY A 364 -58.24 9.23 32.55
N LEU A 365 -58.98 8.39 31.82
CA LEU A 365 -58.45 7.53 30.77
C LEU A 365 -58.06 8.31 29.50
N ASP A 366 -58.83 9.37 29.16
CA ASP A 366 -58.57 10.23 28.01
C ASP A 366 -57.34 11.13 28.21
N GLU A 367 -57.07 11.57 29.44
CA GLU A 367 -55.90 12.38 29.76
C GLU A 367 -54.58 11.58 29.78
N LYS A 368 -54.61 10.28 30.10
CA LYS A 368 -53.42 9.46 30.29
C LYS A 368 -52.82 8.86 29.03
N ASP A 369 -53.55 8.81 27.92
CA ASP A 369 -53.09 8.01 26.78
C ASP A 369 -53.38 8.63 25.40
N SER A 370 -52.45 9.41 24.91
CA SER A 370 -52.49 9.91 23.53
C SER A 370 -52.14 8.82 22.48
N ASN A 371 -51.55 7.69 22.89
CA ASN A 371 -51.12 6.60 22.00
C ASN A 371 -51.98 5.33 22.09
N GLY A 372 -52.84 5.18 23.11
CA GLY A 372 -53.65 4.00 23.37
C GLY A 372 -55.13 4.15 22.96
N PHE A 373 -55.49 5.25 22.31
CA PHE A 373 -56.88 5.62 22.03
C PHE A 373 -57.68 4.56 21.26
N SER A 374 -57.08 3.84 20.31
CA SER A 374 -57.78 2.78 19.54
C SER A 374 -58.09 1.55 20.38
N LYS A 375 -57.18 1.11 21.24
CA LYS A 375 -57.39 -0.10 22.11
C LYS A 375 -58.42 0.16 23.21
N LYS A 376 -58.48 1.37 23.73
CA LYS A 376 -59.44 1.78 24.75
C LYS A 376 -60.89 1.83 24.20
N GLN A 377 -61.07 2.37 22.98
CA GLN A 377 -62.36 2.36 22.31
C GLN A 377 -62.87 0.95 22.07
N ASP A 378 -62.00 0.01 21.71
CA ASP A 378 -62.37 -1.40 21.50
C ASP A 378 -62.85 -2.06 22.79
N VAL A 379 -62.20 -1.79 23.93
CA VAL A 379 -62.61 -2.33 25.24
C VAL A 379 -63.94 -1.72 25.73
N LEU A 380 -64.15 -0.42 25.56
CA LEU A 380 -65.38 0.24 25.95
C LEU A 380 -66.54 -0.08 25.00
N ALA A 381 -66.30 -0.41 23.73
CA ALA A 381 -67.33 -0.77 22.78
C ALA A 381 -67.85 -2.21 22.96
N ASP A 382 -67.04 -3.08 23.61
CA ASP A 382 -67.44 -4.46 23.92
C ASP A 382 -68.11 -4.64 25.29
N LEU A 383 -68.17 -3.60 26.11
CA LEU A 383 -68.91 -3.50 27.39
C LEU A 383 -70.29 -2.88 27.19
#